data_0451e30818819f411c84c8971f90d076
#
_entry.id   0451e30818819f411c84c8971f90d076
#
_cell.length_a   1.000
_cell.length_b   1.000
_cell.length_c   1.000
_cell.angle_alpha   90.00
_cell.angle_beta   90.00
_cell.angle_gamma   90.00
#
_symmetry.space_group_name_H-M   'P 1'
#
loop_
_entity.id
_entity.type
_entity.pdbx_description
1 polymer ?
#
loop_
_entity_poly.entity_id
_entity_poly.type
_entity_poly.pdbx_seq_one_letter_code
_entity_poly.pdbx_strand_id
1 'polypeptide(L)'
;EKFIPLVKSTLPLIDLCIVPSSYYQKVMMEQYGLNEDKIKIFPSGGINFDVFKEIENAKEKLHLDPNKKCIGYIGRYEKRKGWEVFLKAISLLVNVEQYQIVMVGVGEDEEKANALIQEYHLENVIKKYPMQTQKELALFYSAIDIFCFPTYRKSDSLGLVGLEAMACGCIVIASNMAGPTSYIKNQENGFFFKPRDGKDLNQKIEDILSMNEHQIKEIKDHAYQTAKAYDVNDISQNLVDIFNGI
;
A
#
# COMPACT_ATOMS: atom_id res chain seq x y z
N GLU A 1 21.99 -2.61 -11.72
CA GLU A 1 22.65 -2.54 -13.06
C GLU A 1 23.62 -3.71 -13.28
N LYS A 2 24.42 -4.15 -12.26
CA LYS A 2 25.40 -5.26 -12.41
C LYS A 2 24.79 -6.61 -12.83
N PHE A 3 23.53 -6.88 -12.49
CA PHE A 3 22.85 -8.15 -12.79
C PHE A 3 22.10 -8.16 -14.12
N ILE A 4 21.92 -7.02 -14.78
CA ILE A 4 21.18 -6.94 -16.04
C ILE A 4 21.78 -7.84 -17.14
N PRO A 5 23.12 -7.86 -17.37
CA PRO A 5 23.71 -8.73 -18.37
C PRO A 5 23.48 -10.22 -18.06
N LEU A 6 23.61 -10.61 -16.78
CA LEU A 6 23.37 -11.99 -16.35
C LEU A 6 21.92 -12.41 -16.59
N VAL A 7 20.95 -11.57 -16.19
CA VAL A 7 19.53 -11.82 -16.45
C VAL A 7 19.28 -11.95 -17.96
N LYS A 8 19.78 -11.01 -18.77
CA LYS A 8 19.63 -11.06 -20.23
C LYS A 8 20.23 -12.30 -20.87
N SER A 9 21.33 -12.85 -20.33
CA SER A 9 21.93 -14.09 -20.86
C SER A 9 21.12 -15.34 -20.51
N THR A 10 20.32 -15.33 -19.45
CA THR A 10 19.50 -16.47 -19.03
C THR A 10 18.09 -16.46 -19.64
N LEU A 11 17.55 -15.29 -20.00
CA LEU A 11 16.20 -15.15 -20.54
C LEU A 11 15.90 -16.01 -21.79
N PRO A 12 16.84 -16.21 -22.74
CA PRO A 12 16.59 -17.10 -23.89
C PRO A 12 16.41 -18.57 -23.52
N LEU A 13 16.83 -18.96 -22.30
CA LEU A 13 16.82 -20.35 -21.83
C LEU A 13 15.56 -20.70 -21.04
N ILE A 14 14.68 -19.71 -20.76
CA ILE A 14 13.46 -19.94 -19.97
C ILE A 14 12.27 -20.19 -20.88
N ASP A 15 11.40 -21.10 -20.47
CA ASP A 15 10.11 -21.35 -21.14
C ASP A 15 9.07 -20.32 -20.70
N LEU A 16 9.09 -19.96 -19.40
CA LEU A 16 8.12 -19.06 -18.80
C LEU A 16 8.76 -18.15 -17.74
N CYS A 17 8.31 -16.91 -17.70
CA CYS A 17 8.63 -15.93 -16.65
C CYS A 17 7.37 -15.58 -15.86
N ILE A 18 7.36 -15.88 -14.56
CA ILE A 18 6.26 -15.50 -13.66
C ILE A 18 6.63 -14.20 -12.94
N VAL A 19 5.77 -13.20 -13.02
CA VAL A 19 5.97 -11.88 -12.42
C VAL A 19 4.83 -11.51 -11.47
N PRO A 20 5.09 -10.68 -10.44
CA PRO A 20 4.09 -10.39 -9.41
C PRO A 20 3.02 -9.37 -9.82
N SER A 21 3.20 -8.64 -10.94
CA SER A 21 2.31 -7.54 -11.30
C SER A 21 2.46 -7.12 -12.77
N SER A 22 1.48 -6.41 -13.30
CA SER A 22 1.55 -5.83 -14.64
C SER A 22 2.67 -4.78 -14.77
N TYR A 23 3.04 -4.12 -13.67
CA TYR A 23 4.23 -3.27 -13.64
C TYR A 23 5.50 -4.08 -13.96
N TYR A 24 5.69 -5.24 -13.31
CA TYR A 24 6.85 -6.09 -13.59
C TYR A 24 6.78 -6.78 -14.96
N GLN A 25 5.58 -7.07 -15.48
CA GLN A 25 5.42 -7.52 -16.86
C GLN A 25 6.00 -6.47 -17.83
N LYS A 26 5.64 -5.19 -17.67
CA LYS A 26 6.21 -4.10 -18.47
C LYS A 26 7.72 -3.98 -18.30
N VAL A 27 8.23 -4.11 -17.08
CA VAL A 27 9.69 -4.11 -16.82
C VAL A 27 10.39 -5.23 -17.59
N MET A 28 9.83 -6.46 -17.60
CA MET A 28 10.42 -7.58 -18.34
C MET A 28 10.39 -7.35 -19.85
N MET A 29 9.32 -6.78 -20.38
CA MET A 29 9.22 -6.46 -21.80
C MET A 29 10.16 -5.30 -22.21
N GLU A 30 10.10 -4.17 -21.49
CA GLU A 30 10.79 -2.94 -21.88
C GLU A 30 12.30 -2.95 -21.58
N GLN A 31 12.70 -3.48 -20.41
CA GLN A 31 14.10 -3.45 -19.98
C GLN A 31 14.87 -4.69 -20.39
N TYR A 32 14.20 -5.82 -20.47
CA TYR A 32 14.85 -7.11 -20.73
C TYR A 32 14.53 -7.69 -22.10
N GLY A 33 13.52 -7.17 -22.81
CA GLY A 33 13.14 -7.59 -24.16
C GLY A 33 12.44 -8.96 -24.20
N LEU A 34 11.81 -9.38 -23.10
CA LEU A 34 11.07 -10.64 -23.06
C LEU A 34 9.73 -10.48 -23.76
N ASN A 35 9.33 -11.45 -24.59
CA ASN A 35 8.04 -11.45 -25.25
C ASN A 35 6.90 -11.65 -24.24
N GLU A 36 5.76 -11.01 -24.48
CA GLU A 36 4.60 -11.03 -23.60
C GLU A 36 4.02 -12.44 -23.41
N ASP A 37 4.03 -13.27 -24.44
CA ASP A 37 3.56 -14.67 -24.43
C ASP A 37 4.30 -15.54 -23.43
N LYS A 38 5.57 -15.21 -23.15
CA LYS A 38 6.41 -15.87 -22.14
C LYS A 38 6.23 -15.31 -20.73
N ILE A 39 5.34 -14.33 -20.52
CA ILE A 39 5.16 -13.71 -19.19
C ILE A 39 3.77 -14.02 -18.66
N LYS A 40 3.70 -14.57 -17.46
CA LYS A 40 2.45 -14.74 -16.71
C LYS A 40 2.49 -13.96 -15.41
N ILE A 41 1.35 -13.37 -15.05
CA ILE A 41 1.24 -12.62 -13.79
C ILE A 41 0.70 -13.56 -12.72
N PHE A 42 1.46 -13.66 -11.61
CA PHE A 42 1.02 -14.29 -10.37
C PHE A 42 1.17 -13.29 -9.22
N PRO A 43 0.08 -12.75 -8.67
CA PRO A 43 0.10 -11.60 -7.77
C PRO A 43 0.53 -11.95 -6.34
N SER A 44 1.76 -12.44 -6.17
CA SER A 44 2.41 -12.63 -4.86
C SER A 44 1.60 -13.46 -3.83
N GLY A 45 0.73 -14.36 -4.29
CA GLY A 45 -0.08 -15.22 -3.44
C GLY A 45 -1.43 -14.65 -3.03
N GLY A 46 -1.74 -13.41 -3.40
CA GLY A 46 -3.06 -12.80 -3.16
C GLY A 46 -3.32 -12.35 -1.72
N ILE A 47 -4.58 -12.05 -1.43
CA ILE A 47 -5.09 -11.55 -0.14
C ILE A 47 -5.94 -12.64 0.52
N ASN A 48 -5.66 -12.92 1.79
CA ASN A 48 -6.48 -13.81 2.60
C ASN A 48 -7.65 -13.06 3.23
N PHE A 49 -8.85 -13.19 2.68
CA PHE A 49 -10.08 -12.55 3.17
C PHE A 49 -10.63 -13.14 4.46
N ASP A 50 -10.12 -14.29 4.94
CA ASP A 50 -10.41 -14.74 6.30
C ASP A 50 -9.71 -13.88 7.36
N VAL A 51 -8.59 -13.25 6.98
CA VAL A 51 -7.77 -12.39 7.83
C VAL A 51 -8.08 -10.91 7.55
N PHE A 52 -7.96 -10.47 6.30
CA PHE A 52 -8.12 -9.07 5.90
C PHE A 52 -9.56 -8.79 5.46
N LYS A 53 -10.36 -8.34 6.41
CA LYS A 53 -11.74 -7.89 6.24
C LYS A 53 -12.04 -6.80 7.25
N GLU A 54 -13.07 -6.02 6.99
CA GLU A 54 -13.50 -4.96 7.91
C GLU A 54 -13.91 -5.54 9.27
N ILE A 55 -13.38 -4.96 10.34
CA ILE A 55 -13.63 -5.35 11.73
C ILE A 55 -14.42 -4.24 12.40
N GLU A 56 -15.62 -4.56 12.86
CA GLU A 56 -16.48 -3.62 13.58
C GLU A 56 -15.81 -3.09 14.85
N ASN A 57 -16.06 -1.81 15.16
CA ASN A 57 -15.56 -1.12 16.36
C ASN A 57 -14.01 -1.21 16.47
N ALA A 58 -13.30 -1.17 15.34
CA ALA A 58 -11.85 -1.30 15.29
C ALA A 58 -11.15 -0.14 16.01
N LYS A 59 -11.68 1.08 15.91
CA LYS A 59 -11.13 2.25 16.60
C LYS A 59 -11.20 2.08 18.11
N GLU A 60 -12.36 1.66 18.65
CA GLU A 60 -12.55 1.44 20.08
C GLU A 60 -11.62 0.32 20.61
N LYS A 61 -11.46 -0.77 19.85
CA LYS A 61 -10.55 -1.87 20.19
C LYS A 61 -9.07 -1.43 20.28
N LEU A 62 -8.71 -0.39 19.54
CA LEU A 62 -7.38 0.24 19.58
C LEU A 62 -7.30 1.46 20.49
N HIS A 63 -8.36 1.73 21.28
CA HIS A 63 -8.46 2.93 22.13
C HIS A 63 -8.25 4.22 21.36
N LEU A 64 -8.81 4.27 20.13
CA LEU A 64 -8.92 5.45 19.28
C LEU A 64 -10.31 6.07 19.41
N ASP A 65 -10.43 7.36 19.18
CA ASP A 65 -11.72 8.07 19.20
C ASP A 65 -12.52 7.69 17.92
N PRO A 66 -13.72 7.06 18.06
CA PRO A 66 -14.51 6.64 16.90
C PRO A 66 -14.99 7.81 16.04
N ASN A 67 -15.09 9.00 16.61
CA ASN A 67 -15.59 10.19 15.91
C ASN A 67 -14.51 10.93 15.10
N LYS A 68 -13.23 10.64 15.33
CA LYS A 68 -12.13 11.25 14.60
C LYS A 68 -11.75 10.43 13.37
N LYS A 69 -11.47 11.10 12.26
CA LYS A 69 -10.84 10.44 11.11
C LYS A 69 -9.43 9.98 11.47
N CYS A 70 -9.09 8.76 11.05
CA CYS A 70 -7.80 8.14 11.30
C CYS A 70 -6.99 8.05 10.01
N ILE A 71 -5.78 8.60 10.02
CA ILE A 71 -4.84 8.57 8.90
C ILE A 71 -3.67 7.67 9.32
N GLY A 72 -3.33 6.68 8.51
CA GLY A 72 -2.38 5.66 8.91
C GLY A 72 -1.23 5.40 7.94
N TYR A 73 -0.11 5.02 8.53
CA TYR A 73 1.06 4.43 7.87
C TYR A 73 1.37 3.08 8.52
N ILE A 74 1.52 2.04 7.71
CA ILE A 74 1.94 0.72 8.16
C ILE A 74 3.14 0.30 7.31
N GLY A 75 4.30 0.14 7.95
CA GLY A 75 5.51 -0.22 7.25
C GLY A 75 6.76 -0.07 8.11
N ARG A 76 7.86 -0.66 7.62
CA ARG A 76 9.15 -0.54 8.31
C ARG A 76 9.70 0.89 8.24
N TYR A 77 10.31 1.34 9.33
CA TYR A 77 11.08 2.59 9.34
C TYR A 77 12.44 2.35 8.67
N GLU A 78 12.41 2.20 7.35
CA GLU A 78 13.57 1.99 6.49
C GLU A 78 13.58 3.00 5.36
N LYS A 79 14.78 3.33 4.89
CA LYS A 79 14.97 4.18 3.72
C LYS A 79 14.14 3.65 2.53
N ARG A 80 13.45 4.55 1.85
CA ARG A 80 12.57 4.29 0.70
C ARG A 80 11.20 3.67 1.03
N LYS A 81 10.87 3.40 2.29
CA LYS A 81 9.50 3.06 2.69
C LYS A 81 8.61 4.30 2.84
N GLY A 82 9.21 5.50 2.87
CA GLY A 82 8.52 6.78 2.76
C GLY A 82 7.88 7.29 4.05
N TRP A 83 8.28 6.74 5.21
CA TRP A 83 7.81 7.23 6.51
C TRP A 83 8.10 8.74 6.70
N GLU A 84 9.22 9.23 6.18
CA GLU A 84 9.57 10.65 6.19
C GLU A 84 8.64 11.49 5.30
N VAL A 85 8.19 10.93 4.17
CA VAL A 85 7.22 11.58 3.27
C VAL A 85 5.85 11.66 3.94
N PHE A 86 5.46 10.60 4.66
CA PHE A 86 4.25 10.57 5.46
C PHE A 86 4.28 11.62 6.56
N LEU A 87 5.33 11.64 7.39
CA LEU A 87 5.48 12.64 8.46
C LEU A 87 5.46 14.07 7.92
N LYS A 88 6.10 14.30 6.77
CA LYS A 88 6.05 15.61 6.10
C LYS A 88 4.63 15.98 5.67
N ALA A 89 3.87 15.02 5.14
CA ALA A 89 2.48 15.27 4.74
C ALA A 89 1.61 15.60 5.95
N ILE A 90 1.74 14.84 7.05
CA ILE A 90 1.00 15.08 8.29
C ILE A 90 1.33 16.44 8.90
N SER A 91 2.60 16.87 8.87
CA SER A 91 3.01 18.18 9.40
C SER A 91 2.42 19.38 8.67
N LEU A 92 1.82 19.16 7.49
CA LEU A 92 1.20 20.20 6.66
C LEU A 92 -0.32 20.23 6.78
N LEU A 93 -0.93 19.25 7.49
CA LEU A 93 -2.38 19.19 7.67
C LEU A 93 -2.89 20.38 8.47
N VAL A 94 -3.95 21.00 7.97
CA VAL A 94 -4.66 22.06 8.69
C VAL A 94 -5.40 21.43 9.87
N ASN A 95 -5.24 22.00 11.08
CA ASN A 95 -5.90 21.51 12.31
C ASN A 95 -5.65 20.01 12.55
N VAL A 96 -4.39 19.56 12.47
CA VAL A 96 -3.99 18.16 12.59
C VAL A 96 -4.52 17.48 13.86
N GLU A 97 -4.79 18.22 14.93
CA GLU A 97 -5.35 17.74 16.20
C GLU A 97 -6.80 17.24 16.08
N GLN A 98 -7.51 17.57 14.99
CA GLN A 98 -8.84 17.04 14.72
C GLN A 98 -8.80 15.57 14.23
N TYR A 99 -7.63 15.08 13.85
CA TYR A 99 -7.42 13.74 13.31
C TYR A 99 -6.67 12.87 14.31
N GLN A 100 -6.66 11.58 14.06
CA GLN A 100 -5.80 10.61 14.73
C GLN A 100 -4.81 10.06 13.71
N ILE A 101 -3.54 10.07 14.06
CA ILE A 101 -2.49 9.58 13.20
C ILE A 101 -1.92 8.31 13.80
N VAL A 102 -1.92 7.22 13.00
CA VAL A 102 -1.43 5.91 13.44
C VAL A 102 -0.22 5.52 12.60
N MET A 103 0.86 5.14 13.26
CA MET A 103 2.06 4.59 12.63
C MET A 103 2.36 3.22 13.22
N VAL A 104 2.38 2.18 12.37
CA VAL A 104 2.66 0.80 12.79
C VAL A 104 3.92 0.29 12.12
N GLY A 105 4.87 -0.20 12.91
CA GLY A 105 6.10 -0.78 12.41
C GLY A 105 7.31 -0.52 13.28
N VAL A 106 8.44 -1.07 12.86
CA VAL A 106 9.77 -0.88 13.43
C VAL A 106 10.78 -0.78 12.30
N GLY A 107 12.01 -0.33 12.58
CA GLY A 107 13.07 -0.30 11.58
C GLY A 107 14.30 0.47 12.03
N GLU A 108 15.35 0.42 11.22
CA GLU A 108 16.65 1.04 11.50
C GLU A 108 16.59 2.57 11.61
N ASP A 109 15.59 3.20 11.02
CA ASP A 109 15.39 4.65 11.04
C ASP A 109 14.41 5.10 12.14
N GLU A 110 14.07 4.26 13.13
CA GLU A 110 13.06 4.60 14.15
C GLU A 110 13.44 5.82 14.99
N GLU A 111 14.72 5.96 15.36
CA GLU A 111 15.21 7.14 16.08
C GLU A 111 15.06 8.43 15.25
N LYS A 112 15.34 8.34 13.95
CA LYS A 112 15.14 9.47 13.03
C LYS A 112 13.65 9.82 12.88
N ALA A 113 12.78 8.81 12.85
CA ALA A 113 11.35 9.06 12.80
C ALA A 113 10.86 9.76 14.07
N ASN A 114 11.35 9.36 15.27
CA ASN A 114 11.03 10.02 16.52
C ASN A 114 11.55 11.49 16.54
N ALA A 115 12.77 11.72 16.08
CA ALA A 115 13.32 13.07 15.99
C ALA A 115 12.49 13.97 15.05
N LEU A 116 12.03 13.44 13.92
CA LEU A 116 11.21 14.18 12.96
C LEU A 116 9.78 14.46 13.49
N ILE A 117 9.21 13.52 14.28
CA ILE A 117 7.95 13.73 14.98
C ILE A 117 8.06 14.91 15.96
N GLN A 118 9.16 14.98 16.72
CA GLN A 118 9.42 16.10 17.63
C GLN A 118 9.65 17.42 16.88
N GLU A 119 10.46 17.40 15.82
CA GLU A 119 10.71 18.59 14.97
C GLU A 119 9.42 19.18 14.40
N TYR A 120 8.45 18.31 14.04
CA TYR A 120 7.17 18.73 13.48
C TYR A 120 6.08 18.95 14.55
N HIS A 121 6.39 18.81 15.84
CA HIS A 121 5.45 18.94 16.96
C HIS A 121 4.22 18.02 16.86
N LEU A 122 4.44 16.76 16.46
CA LEU A 122 3.38 15.78 16.21
C LEU A 122 3.22 14.73 17.33
N GLU A 123 3.94 14.87 18.47
CA GLU A 123 3.98 13.88 19.54
C GLU A 123 2.62 13.61 20.17
N ASN A 124 1.75 14.62 20.20
CA ASN A 124 0.43 14.53 20.81
C ASN A 124 -0.66 13.99 19.86
N VAL A 125 -0.38 13.88 18.56
CA VAL A 125 -1.36 13.43 17.56
C VAL A 125 -1.01 12.07 16.94
N ILE A 126 0.28 11.67 16.96
CA ILE A 126 0.74 10.40 16.42
C ILE A 126 0.76 9.33 17.51
N LYS A 127 0.03 8.24 17.27
CA LYS A 127 0.14 7.00 18.06
C LYS A 127 1.01 6.00 17.29
N LYS A 128 2.15 5.63 17.88
CA LYS A 128 3.06 4.62 17.34
C LYS A 128 2.78 3.26 17.94
N TYR A 129 2.83 2.24 17.08
CA TYR A 129 2.69 0.84 17.47
C TYR A 129 3.85 0.02 16.90
N PRO A 130 4.32 -1.03 17.60
CA PRO A 130 5.36 -1.91 17.10
C PRO A 130 4.87 -2.75 15.91
N MET A 131 5.73 -3.62 15.41
CA MET A 131 5.34 -4.61 14.39
C MET A 131 4.20 -5.49 14.91
N GLN A 132 3.24 -5.74 14.05
CA GLN A 132 2.01 -6.49 14.32
C GLN A 132 1.97 -7.79 13.51
N THR A 133 1.22 -8.78 13.98
CA THR A 133 0.85 -9.96 13.18
C THR A 133 -0.17 -9.59 12.10
N GLN A 134 -0.35 -10.42 11.09
CA GLN A 134 -1.35 -10.16 10.02
C GLN A 134 -2.77 -9.96 10.58
N LYS A 135 -3.17 -10.73 11.59
CA LYS A 135 -4.48 -10.58 12.25
C LYS A 135 -4.64 -9.24 12.96
N GLU A 136 -3.59 -8.80 13.63
CA GLU A 136 -3.57 -7.48 14.29
C GLU A 136 -3.53 -6.36 13.24
N LEU A 137 -2.78 -6.53 12.14
CA LEU A 137 -2.78 -5.56 11.05
C LEU A 137 -4.17 -5.34 10.45
N ALA A 138 -4.99 -6.40 10.32
CA ALA A 138 -6.37 -6.26 9.87
C ALA A 138 -7.21 -5.33 10.78
N LEU A 139 -6.97 -5.37 12.11
CA LEU A 139 -7.60 -4.45 13.05
C LEU A 139 -7.14 -3.00 12.84
N PHE A 140 -5.82 -2.79 12.62
CA PHE A 140 -5.29 -1.45 12.32
C PHE A 140 -5.84 -0.91 11.00
N TYR A 141 -5.83 -1.71 9.93
CA TYR A 141 -6.43 -1.29 8.65
C TYR A 141 -7.91 -0.94 8.81
N SER A 142 -8.69 -1.72 9.56
CA SER A 142 -10.11 -1.43 9.80
C SER A 142 -10.35 -0.15 10.60
N ALA A 143 -9.39 0.29 11.41
CA ALA A 143 -9.47 1.54 12.16
C ALA A 143 -9.01 2.76 11.34
N ILE A 144 -8.28 2.56 10.25
CA ILE A 144 -7.71 3.60 9.41
C ILE A 144 -8.71 3.98 8.31
N ASP A 145 -9.12 5.25 8.25
CA ASP A 145 -9.96 5.77 7.17
C ASP A 145 -9.16 6.03 5.89
N ILE A 146 -7.94 6.59 6.02
CA ILE A 146 -7.02 6.92 4.92
C ILE A 146 -5.68 6.24 5.17
N PHE A 147 -5.34 5.27 4.34
CA PHE A 147 -4.08 4.57 4.41
C PHE A 147 -3.07 5.16 3.43
N CYS A 148 -1.94 5.65 3.95
CA CYS A 148 -0.86 6.19 3.14
C CYS A 148 0.21 5.11 2.89
N PHE A 149 0.49 4.84 1.62
CA PHE A 149 1.51 3.92 1.15
C PHE A 149 2.59 4.67 0.35
N PRO A 150 3.45 5.46 1.04
CA PRO A 150 4.36 6.42 0.41
C PRO A 150 5.70 5.82 -0.04
N THR A 151 5.76 4.50 -0.24
CA THR A 151 7.00 3.85 -0.67
C THR A 151 7.51 4.45 -1.99
N TYR A 152 8.83 4.65 -2.07
CA TYR A 152 9.52 4.95 -3.33
C TYR A 152 10.58 3.90 -3.66
N ARG A 153 10.36 2.70 -3.16
CA ARG A 153 11.18 1.52 -3.41
C ARG A 153 10.72 0.84 -4.71
N LYS A 154 11.56 0.89 -5.75
CA LYS A 154 11.25 0.26 -7.06
C LYS A 154 11.01 -1.25 -6.99
N SER A 155 11.55 -1.93 -5.96
CA SER A 155 11.39 -3.36 -5.74
C SER A 155 10.13 -3.75 -4.95
N ASP A 156 9.25 -2.81 -4.62
CA ASP A 156 7.93 -3.16 -4.08
C ASP A 156 7.08 -3.72 -5.22
N SER A 157 7.02 -5.06 -5.29
CA SER A 157 6.65 -5.83 -6.47
C SER A 157 5.17 -5.71 -6.85
N LEU A 158 4.28 -5.86 -5.89
CA LEU A 158 2.82 -5.66 -6.03
C LEU A 158 2.35 -4.61 -5.02
N GLY A 159 2.84 -4.68 -3.77
CA GLY A 159 2.40 -3.82 -2.67
C GLY A 159 1.13 -4.36 -2.02
N LEU A 160 1.16 -5.62 -1.56
CA LEU A 160 0.03 -6.30 -0.90
C LEU A 160 -0.59 -5.46 0.21
N VAL A 161 0.20 -4.69 0.96
CA VAL A 161 -0.29 -3.79 2.02
C VAL A 161 -1.39 -2.81 1.54
N GLY A 162 -1.34 -2.36 0.29
CA GLY A 162 -2.40 -1.52 -0.28
C GLY A 162 -3.69 -2.31 -0.53
N LEU A 163 -3.58 -3.54 -1.03
CA LEU A 163 -4.72 -4.43 -1.23
C LEU A 163 -5.30 -4.92 0.10
N GLU A 164 -4.46 -5.22 1.11
CA GLU A 164 -4.87 -5.53 2.48
C GLU A 164 -5.68 -4.38 3.10
N ALA A 165 -5.21 -3.15 2.93
CA ALA A 165 -5.91 -1.95 3.37
C ALA A 165 -7.26 -1.76 2.66
N MET A 166 -7.31 -1.98 1.34
CA MET A 166 -8.55 -1.93 0.55
C MET A 166 -9.56 -2.99 1.02
N ALA A 167 -9.11 -4.22 1.30
CA ALA A 167 -9.94 -5.30 1.81
C ALA A 167 -10.55 -4.99 3.19
N CYS A 168 -9.87 -4.18 4.01
CA CYS A 168 -10.32 -3.73 5.32
C CYS A 168 -11.05 -2.38 5.33
N GLY A 169 -11.39 -1.82 4.16
CA GLY A 169 -12.21 -0.61 4.03
C GLY A 169 -11.46 0.71 4.09
N CYS A 170 -10.12 0.72 3.93
CA CYS A 170 -9.37 1.97 3.81
C CYS A 170 -9.51 2.61 2.42
N ILE A 171 -9.45 3.94 2.36
CA ILE A 171 -9.06 4.64 1.12
C ILE A 171 -7.53 4.68 1.05
N VAL A 172 -6.96 4.17 -0.03
CA VAL A 172 -5.51 4.06 -0.21
C VAL A 172 -4.96 5.22 -1.02
N ILE A 173 -3.93 5.89 -0.49
CA ILE A 173 -3.11 6.84 -1.23
C ILE A 173 -1.72 6.24 -1.39
N ALA A 174 -1.30 5.96 -2.62
CA ALA A 174 0.00 5.36 -2.90
C ALA A 174 0.88 6.25 -3.78
N SER A 175 2.19 6.06 -3.68
CA SER A 175 3.12 6.65 -4.64
C SER A 175 2.80 6.15 -6.06
N ASN A 176 2.76 7.06 -7.05
CA ASN A 176 2.54 6.70 -8.45
C ASN A 176 3.78 6.02 -9.04
N MET A 177 4.08 4.82 -8.54
CA MET A 177 5.20 4.00 -9.03
C MET A 177 5.10 2.54 -8.59
N ALA A 178 5.83 1.67 -9.28
CA ALA A 178 5.99 0.25 -8.97
C ALA A 178 4.66 -0.51 -8.83
N GLY A 179 4.60 -1.49 -7.94
CA GLY A 179 3.48 -2.41 -7.79
C GLY A 179 2.08 -1.78 -7.69
N PRO A 180 1.85 -0.74 -6.89
CA PRO A 180 0.54 -0.10 -6.76
C PRO A 180 -0.09 0.37 -8.08
N THR A 181 0.73 0.71 -9.09
CA THR A 181 0.22 1.10 -10.42
C THR A 181 -0.45 -0.05 -11.18
N SER A 182 -0.37 -1.27 -10.66
CA SER A 182 -0.99 -2.44 -11.27
C SER A 182 -2.45 -2.63 -10.87
N TYR A 183 -2.91 -2.01 -9.77
CA TYR A 183 -4.26 -2.20 -9.26
C TYR A 183 -4.97 -0.90 -8.88
N ILE A 184 -4.26 0.18 -8.56
CA ILE A 184 -4.89 1.47 -8.29
C ILE A 184 -5.25 2.15 -9.60
N LYS A 185 -6.51 2.57 -9.70
CA LYS A 185 -7.04 3.49 -10.70
C LYS A 185 -7.33 4.81 -10.01
N ASN A 186 -6.55 5.82 -10.35
CA ASN A 186 -6.57 7.11 -9.65
C ASN A 186 -7.95 7.73 -9.61
N GLN A 187 -8.43 8.09 -8.41
CA GLN A 187 -9.75 8.67 -8.10
C GLN A 187 -10.95 7.71 -8.28
N GLU A 188 -10.72 6.46 -8.72
CA GLU A 188 -11.78 5.45 -8.84
C GLU A 188 -11.78 4.51 -7.62
N ASN A 189 -10.63 3.88 -7.30
CA ASN A 189 -10.49 2.91 -6.21
C ASN A 189 -9.37 3.27 -5.22
N GLY A 190 -8.75 4.44 -5.37
CA GLY A 190 -7.64 4.92 -4.58
C GLY A 190 -7.01 6.14 -5.25
N PHE A 191 -5.94 6.63 -4.68
CA PHE A 191 -5.30 7.86 -5.14
C PHE A 191 -3.81 7.67 -5.36
N PHE A 192 -3.28 8.39 -6.34
CA PHE A 192 -1.85 8.52 -6.52
C PHE A 192 -1.36 9.90 -6.10
N PHE A 193 -0.16 9.91 -5.53
CA PHE A 193 0.62 11.11 -5.32
C PHE A 193 2.01 10.94 -5.94
N LYS A 194 2.69 12.07 -6.20
CA LYS A 194 4.03 12.09 -6.77
C LYS A 194 5.06 11.54 -5.77
N PRO A 195 5.84 10.51 -6.16
CA PRO A 195 6.79 9.87 -5.26
C PRO A 195 7.75 10.87 -4.58
N ARG A 196 7.96 10.72 -3.28
CA ARG A 196 8.79 11.58 -2.42
C ARG A 196 8.27 13.00 -2.20
N ASP A 197 7.06 13.30 -2.63
CA ASP A 197 6.46 14.62 -2.47
C ASP A 197 5.43 14.63 -1.33
N GLY A 198 5.89 15.04 -0.12
CA GLY A 198 5.02 15.13 1.04
C GLY A 198 3.94 16.21 0.93
N LYS A 199 4.15 17.24 0.09
CA LYS A 199 3.13 18.27 -0.16
C LYS A 199 2.00 17.72 -1.02
N ASP A 200 2.34 16.97 -2.06
CA ASP A 200 1.32 16.34 -2.90
C ASP A 200 0.57 15.25 -2.13
N LEU A 201 1.25 14.47 -1.27
CA LEU A 201 0.57 13.52 -0.37
C LEU A 201 -0.39 14.25 0.59
N ASN A 202 0.03 15.35 1.20
CA ASN A 202 -0.84 16.19 2.03
C ASN A 202 -2.07 16.66 1.25
N GLN A 203 -1.89 17.19 0.03
CA GLN A 203 -3.02 17.64 -0.79
C GLN A 203 -4.01 16.50 -1.07
N LYS A 204 -3.55 15.27 -1.33
CA LYS A 204 -4.45 14.11 -1.52
C LYS A 204 -5.21 13.74 -0.26
N ILE A 205 -4.58 13.86 0.92
CA ILE A 205 -5.26 13.66 2.20
C ILE A 205 -6.37 14.71 2.38
N GLU A 206 -6.07 15.99 2.17
CA GLU A 206 -7.05 17.09 2.27
C GLU A 206 -8.19 16.93 1.25
N ASP A 207 -7.88 16.55 0.01
CA ASP A 207 -8.88 16.26 -1.03
C ASP A 207 -9.90 15.22 -0.53
N ILE A 208 -9.41 14.10 0.05
CA ILE A 208 -10.27 13.02 0.56
C ILE A 208 -11.05 13.46 1.79
N LEU A 209 -10.44 14.20 2.71
CA LEU A 209 -11.10 14.71 3.92
C LEU A 209 -12.26 15.67 3.59
N SER A 210 -12.23 16.32 2.42
CA SER A 210 -13.27 17.23 1.94
C SER A 210 -14.41 16.52 1.18
N MET A 211 -14.29 15.22 0.90
CA MET A 211 -15.31 14.45 0.16
C MET A 211 -16.55 14.20 1.01
N ASN A 212 -17.71 14.14 0.36
CA ASN A 212 -18.94 13.71 0.99
C ASN A 212 -19.00 12.17 1.17
N GLU A 213 -19.92 11.71 2.01
CA GLU A 213 -20.08 10.29 2.35
C GLU A 213 -20.35 9.40 1.13
N HIS A 214 -21.08 9.89 0.13
CA HIS A 214 -21.37 9.13 -1.09
C HIS A 214 -20.10 8.86 -1.90
N GLN A 215 -19.27 9.90 -2.10
CA GLN A 215 -17.99 9.76 -2.80
C GLN A 215 -17.03 8.81 -2.06
N ILE A 216 -16.95 8.95 -0.73
CA ILE A 216 -16.13 8.05 0.13
C ILE A 216 -16.58 6.60 -0.03
N LYS A 217 -17.89 6.36 0.04
CA LYS A 217 -18.48 5.03 -0.09
C LYS A 217 -18.18 4.41 -1.45
N GLU A 218 -18.40 5.16 -2.53
CA GLU A 218 -18.14 4.69 -3.90
C GLU A 218 -16.68 4.27 -4.11
N ILE A 219 -15.73 5.07 -3.63
CA ILE A 219 -14.30 4.74 -3.71
C ILE A 219 -13.97 3.48 -2.90
N LYS A 220 -14.51 3.35 -1.68
CA LYS A 220 -14.32 2.16 -0.84
C LYS A 220 -14.92 0.90 -1.47
N ASP A 221 -16.10 0.98 -2.06
CA ASP A 221 -16.75 -0.14 -2.77
C ASP A 221 -15.86 -0.60 -3.95
N HIS A 222 -15.36 0.32 -4.77
CA HIS A 222 -14.43 -0.01 -5.87
C HIS A 222 -13.09 -0.56 -5.37
N ALA A 223 -12.55 -0.02 -4.27
CA ALA A 223 -11.34 -0.50 -3.62
C ALA A 223 -11.50 -1.96 -3.14
N TYR A 224 -12.62 -2.26 -2.47
CA TYR A 224 -12.95 -3.61 -2.02
C TYR A 224 -13.05 -4.60 -3.19
N GLN A 225 -13.77 -4.23 -4.28
CA GLN A 225 -13.86 -5.07 -5.47
C GLN A 225 -12.50 -5.30 -6.13
N THR A 226 -11.64 -4.28 -6.11
CA THR A 226 -10.26 -4.42 -6.57
C THR A 226 -9.50 -5.43 -5.73
N ALA A 227 -9.54 -5.31 -4.39
CA ALA A 227 -8.87 -6.27 -3.50
C ALA A 227 -9.43 -7.69 -3.68
N LYS A 228 -10.75 -7.83 -3.89
CA LYS A 228 -11.42 -9.13 -4.08
C LYS A 228 -10.92 -9.88 -5.32
N ALA A 229 -10.56 -9.18 -6.38
CA ALA A 229 -9.93 -9.79 -7.55
C ALA A 229 -8.54 -10.40 -7.26
N TYR A 230 -7.99 -10.17 -6.08
CA TYR A 230 -6.73 -10.74 -5.59
C TYR A 230 -6.94 -11.76 -4.44
N ASP A 231 -8.11 -12.36 -4.32
CA ASP A 231 -8.38 -13.40 -3.32
C ASP A 231 -7.40 -14.57 -3.46
N VAL A 232 -6.79 -14.99 -2.35
CA VAL A 232 -5.77 -16.05 -2.32
C VAL A 232 -6.26 -17.35 -2.94
N ASN A 233 -7.56 -17.68 -2.82
CA ASN A 233 -8.13 -18.91 -3.37
C ASN A 233 -8.11 -18.87 -4.90
N ASP A 234 -8.57 -17.75 -5.49
CA ASP A 234 -8.62 -17.56 -6.94
C ASP A 234 -7.19 -17.46 -7.52
N ILE A 235 -6.29 -16.73 -6.84
CA ILE A 235 -4.89 -16.58 -7.26
C ILE A 235 -4.14 -17.92 -7.18
N SER A 236 -4.39 -18.74 -6.16
CA SER A 236 -3.76 -20.06 -6.05
C SER A 236 -4.20 -20.99 -7.17
N GLN A 237 -5.48 -20.97 -7.57
CA GLN A 237 -5.96 -21.73 -8.70
C GLN A 237 -5.29 -21.28 -10.00
N ASN A 238 -5.17 -19.97 -10.23
CA ASN A 238 -4.47 -19.44 -11.40
C ASN A 238 -3.03 -19.94 -11.52
N LEU A 239 -2.31 -20.11 -10.40
CA LEU A 239 -0.95 -20.65 -10.44
C LEU A 239 -0.94 -22.09 -10.93
N VAL A 240 -1.88 -22.92 -10.46
CA VAL A 240 -2.06 -24.32 -10.94
C VAL A 240 -2.33 -24.34 -12.44
N ASP A 241 -3.21 -23.45 -12.92
CA ASP A 241 -3.58 -23.37 -14.33
C ASP A 241 -2.38 -22.91 -15.20
N ILE A 242 -1.54 -22.00 -14.71
CA ILE A 242 -0.30 -21.59 -15.37
C ILE A 242 0.62 -22.80 -15.58
N PHE A 243 0.81 -23.66 -14.55
CA PHE A 243 1.68 -24.82 -14.66
C PHE A 243 1.08 -25.96 -15.50
N ASN A 244 -0.24 -26.12 -15.52
CA ASN A 244 -0.90 -27.10 -16.36
C ASN A 244 -0.92 -26.73 -17.86
N GLY A 245 -0.65 -25.45 -18.18
CA GLY A 245 -0.63 -24.94 -19.54
C GLY A 245 0.77 -24.88 -20.18
N ILE A 246 1.81 -25.35 -19.48
CA ILE A 246 3.19 -25.49 -19.96
C ILE A 246 3.37 -26.92 -20.47
#